data_276944cb3059edc01e926fd29469b9b0
#
_entry.id   276944cb3059edc01e926fd29469b9b0
#
_cell.length_a   1.000
_cell.length_b   1.000
_cell.length_c   1.000
_cell.angle_alpha   90.00
_cell.angle_beta   90.00
_cell.angle_gamma   90.00
#
_symmetry.space_group_name_H-M   'P 1'
#
loop_
_entity.id
_entity.type
_entity.pdbx_description
1 polymer ?
#
loop_
_entity_poly.entity_id
_entity_poly.type
_entity_poly.pdbx_seq_one_letter_code
_entity_poly.pdbx_strand_id
1 'polypeptide(L)'
;MLILPLGMLAEVPGGKVSKRKVASVFSQYKNSKGVEVIDLGWLGTSLIKGVMRFADDGDKDMKQALSMMKGLKGISILSYEDADKALKQKISSKLSNILKEAELLMEAKDEGDVMKIYGTLNEKTGKVSDVALFAPSDGTFIYLSGSFSMDDLAKVINEQ
;
A
#
# COMPACT_ATOMS: atom_id res chain seq x y z
N MET A 1 -19.64 0.16 27.93
CA MET A 1 -19.07 0.55 27.55
C MET A 1 -18.57 0.67 27.05
N LEU A 2 -18.78 0.94 26.90
CA LEU A 2 -18.24 1.32 26.25
C LEU A 2 -17.80 1.69 25.74
N ILE A 3 -17.99 1.92 25.84
CA ILE A 3 -17.54 2.51 25.33
C ILE A 3 -16.85 2.96 25.10
N LEU A 4 -16.89 3.27 25.15
CA LEU A 4 -16.18 3.86 24.77
C LEU A 4 -15.45 3.97 24.47
N PRO A 5 -15.40 3.62 24.97
CA PRO A 5 -14.60 3.93 24.57
C PRO A 5 -14.46 4.01 23.30
N LEU A 6 -15.23 3.92 22.94
CA LEU A 6 -15.13 4.07 21.83
C LEU A 6 -14.75 5.10 21.26
N GLY A 7 -15.38 5.77 21.52
CA GLY A 7 -15.07 7.05 21.05
C GLY A 7 -13.64 7.29 21.10
N MET A 8 -13.12 6.82 22.06
CA MET A 8 -11.77 6.93 22.14
C MET A 8 -11.09 6.38 21.00
N LEU A 9 -11.70 5.49 20.35
CA LEU A 9 -11.15 4.96 19.18
C LEU A 9 -11.08 6.02 18.12
N ALA A 10 -12.08 6.85 18.12
CA ALA A 10 -12.12 7.87 17.15
C ALA A 10 -11.01 8.85 17.38
N GLU A 11 -10.53 8.86 18.59
CA GLU A 11 -9.51 9.78 18.86
C GLU A 11 -8.19 9.24 18.66
N VAL A 12 -8.10 8.01 18.48
CA VAL A 12 -6.87 7.48 18.09
C VAL A 12 -6.65 8.08 16.74
N PRO A 13 -5.96 9.16 16.66
CA PRO A 13 -5.79 9.91 15.47
C PRO A 13 -5.34 8.94 14.45
N GLY A 14 -6.19 8.71 13.57
CA GLY A 14 -6.13 7.88 12.51
C GLY A 14 -4.83 7.23 12.33
N GLY A 15 -4.72 6.06 12.81
CA GLY A 15 -3.50 5.39 12.76
C GLY A 15 -2.92 5.52 11.39
N LYS A 16 -1.73 6.01 11.33
CA LYS A 16 -1.05 6.18 10.07
C LYS A 16 -0.28 4.92 9.75
N VAL A 17 -0.14 4.66 8.47
CA VAL A 17 0.82 3.64 8.04
C VAL A 17 2.20 4.22 8.34
N SER A 18 2.95 3.55 9.19
CA SER A 18 4.27 4.04 9.58
C SER A 18 5.29 3.80 8.48
N LYS A 19 5.69 4.87 7.82
CA LYS A 19 6.70 4.82 6.77
C LYS A 19 8.00 4.19 7.29
N ARG A 20 8.37 4.52 8.51
CA ARG A 20 9.57 4.00 9.14
C ARG A 20 9.53 2.48 9.32
N LYS A 21 8.39 1.98 9.80
CA LYS A 21 8.23 0.54 10.01
C LYS A 21 8.17 -0.21 8.68
N VAL A 22 7.52 0.39 7.70
CA VAL A 22 7.46 -0.18 6.34
C VAL A 22 8.88 -0.27 5.76
N ALA A 23 9.63 0.81 5.85
CA ALA A 23 11.01 0.82 5.36
C ALA A 23 11.87 -0.23 6.07
N SER A 24 11.62 -0.44 7.36
CA SER A 24 12.34 -1.45 8.13
C SER A 24 12.07 -2.86 7.62
N VAL A 25 10.82 -3.18 7.30
CA VAL A 25 10.48 -4.49 6.75
C VAL A 25 11.13 -4.69 5.38
N PHE A 26 11.06 -3.67 4.53
CA PHE A 26 11.68 -3.74 3.21
C PHE A 26 13.18 -4.01 3.34
N SER A 27 13.84 -3.27 4.22
CA SER A 27 15.27 -3.41 4.45
C SER A 27 15.63 -4.80 4.99
N GLN A 28 14.81 -5.30 5.89
CA GLN A 28 15.05 -6.60 6.52
C GLN A 28 14.97 -7.75 5.53
N TYR A 29 14.04 -7.69 4.60
CA TYR A 29 13.78 -8.82 3.72
C TYR A 29 14.26 -8.68 2.28
N LYS A 30 14.80 -7.53 1.90
CA LYS A 30 15.18 -7.27 0.50
C LYS A 30 16.16 -8.28 -0.10
N ASN A 31 16.95 -8.92 0.72
CA ASN A 31 17.92 -9.91 0.25
C ASN A 31 17.48 -11.35 0.49
N SER A 32 16.26 -11.55 0.95
CA SER A 32 15.75 -12.88 1.21
C SER A 32 15.36 -13.57 -0.10
N LYS A 33 15.54 -14.88 -0.13
CA LYS A 33 15.22 -15.65 -1.32
C LYS A 33 13.73 -15.58 -1.64
N GLY A 34 13.40 -15.27 -2.87
CA GLY A 34 12.01 -15.16 -3.30
C GLY A 34 11.36 -13.82 -2.97
N VAL A 35 12.15 -12.86 -2.52
CA VAL A 35 11.65 -11.53 -2.19
C VAL A 35 12.27 -10.51 -3.14
N GLU A 36 11.40 -9.64 -3.67
CA GLU A 36 11.83 -8.56 -4.54
C GLU A 36 11.36 -7.25 -3.96
N VAL A 37 12.22 -6.26 -3.96
CA VAL A 37 11.89 -4.92 -3.53
C VAL A 37 12.12 -3.94 -4.67
N ILE A 38 11.10 -3.15 -4.97
CA ILE A 38 11.21 -2.09 -5.96
C ILE A 38 10.89 -0.80 -5.25
N ASP A 39 11.83 0.12 -5.26
CA ASP A 39 11.64 1.40 -4.61
C ASP A 39 11.92 2.49 -5.62
N LEU A 40 10.84 3.11 -6.09
CA LEU A 40 10.93 4.17 -7.08
C LEU A 40 10.97 5.55 -6.43
N GLY A 41 11.13 5.59 -5.13
CA GLY A 41 11.43 6.79 -4.38
C GLY A 41 10.86 8.08 -4.87
N TRP A 42 11.47 9.16 -4.49
CA TRP A 42 11.00 10.48 -4.80
C TRP A 42 11.76 11.04 -6.01
N LEU A 43 11.29 10.67 -7.18
CA LEU A 43 11.98 10.98 -8.42
C LEU A 43 11.22 11.93 -9.38
N GLY A 44 10.17 12.57 -8.91
CA GLY A 44 9.42 13.52 -9.74
C GLY A 44 8.87 12.85 -11.00
N THR A 45 9.14 13.45 -12.15
CA THR A 45 8.65 12.91 -13.42
C THR A 45 9.28 11.55 -13.74
N SER A 46 10.44 11.26 -13.18
CA SER A 46 11.07 9.97 -13.40
C SER A 46 10.29 8.85 -12.73
N LEU A 47 9.52 9.18 -11.71
CA LEU A 47 8.67 8.20 -11.05
C LEU A 47 7.64 7.63 -12.02
N ILE A 48 6.96 8.50 -12.74
CA ILE A 48 5.94 8.06 -13.70
C ILE A 48 6.58 7.17 -14.77
N LYS A 49 7.73 7.56 -15.26
CA LYS A 49 8.45 6.75 -16.24
C LYS A 49 8.85 5.40 -15.67
N GLY A 50 9.29 5.37 -14.42
CA GLY A 50 9.66 4.14 -13.74
C GLY A 50 8.47 3.21 -13.56
N VAL A 51 7.33 3.75 -13.15
CA VAL A 51 6.11 2.97 -12.99
C VAL A 51 5.66 2.42 -14.33
N MET A 52 5.70 3.25 -15.38
CA MET A 52 5.30 2.82 -16.71
C MET A 52 6.20 1.72 -17.24
N ARG A 53 7.48 1.78 -16.93
CA ARG A 53 8.42 0.76 -17.36
C ARG A 53 8.18 -0.55 -16.61
N PHE A 54 7.93 -0.45 -15.31
CA PHE A 54 7.67 -1.60 -14.46
C PHE A 54 6.38 -2.31 -14.87
N ALA A 55 5.36 -1.54 -15.26
CA ALA A 55 4.08 -2.07 -15.68
C ALA A 55 4.01 -2.38 -17.17
N ASP A 56 5.16 -2.37 -17.83
CA ASP A 56 5.21 -2.43 -19.29
C ASP A 56 4.53 -3.62 -19.92
N ASP A 57 4.71 -4.77 -19.38
CA ASP A 57 4.12 -5.95 -19.93
C ASP A 57 2.72 -6.15 -19.43
N GLY A 58 2.23 -5.20 -18.67
CA GLY A 58 1.10 -5.54 -17.98
C GLY A 58 -0.11 -4.89 -18.43
N ASP A 59 -0.45 -4.06 -17.69
CA ASP A 59 -1.75 -3.58 -17.60
C ASP A 59 -1.74 -2.12 -18.01
N LYS A 60 -2.18 -1.86 -19.21
CA LYS A 60 -2.28 -0.49 -19.72
C LYS A 60 -3.19 0.35 -18.85
N ASP A 61 -4.23 -0.27 -18.31
CA ASP A 61 -5.19 0.43 -17.48
C ASP A 61 -4.56 0.83 -16.16
N MET A 62 -3.77 -0.04 -15.57
CA MET A 62 -3.05 0.26 -14.34
C MET A 62 -2.03 1.38 -14.57
N LYS A 63 -1.28 1.31 -15.66
CA LYS A 63 -0.36 2.35 -16.05
C LYS A 63 -1.04 3.68 -16.13
N GLN A 64 -2.15 3.71 -16.85
CA GLN A 64 -2.90 4.92 -17.06
C GLN A 64 -3.45 5.46 -15.74
N ALA A 65 -4.00 4.58 -14.93
CA ALA A 65 -4.53 4.95 -13.62
C ALA A 65 -3.45 5.56 -12.73
N LEU A 66 -2.29 4.94 -12.66
CA LEU A 66 -1.19 5.46 -11.86
C LEU A 66 -0.68 6.80 -12.38
N SER A 67 -0.62 6.95 -13.70
CA SER A 67 -0.17 8.21 -14.29
C SER A 67 -1.14 9.36 -14.02
N MET A 68 -2.41 9.02 -13.74
CA MET A 68 -3.43 10.03 -13.42
C MET A 68 -3.42 10.42 -11.94
N MET A 69 -2.69 9.72 -11.11
CA MET A 69 -2.62 10.04 -9.69
C MET A 69 -1.73 11.24 -9.43
N LYS A 70 -2.33 12.39 -9.41
CA LYS A 70 -1.62 13.61 -9.08
C LYS A 70 -1.25 13.55 -7.61
N GLY A 71 -0.08 13.99 -7.27
CA GLY A 71 0.37 13.98 -5.88
C GLY A 71 1.15 12.75 -5.48
N LEU A 72 1.29 11.78 -6.39
CA LEU A 72 2.11 10.61 -6.12
C LEU A 72 3.57 11.03 -6.11
N LYS A 73 4.26 10.77 -5.01
CA LYS A 73 5.66 11.15 -4.83
C LYS A 73 6.62 9.99 -4.81
N GLY A 74 6.14 8.83 -4.53
CA GLY A 74 6.98 7.64 -4.52
C GLY A 74 6.15 6.39 -4.44
N ILE A 75 6.73 5.30 -4.91
CA ILE A 75 6.08 4.00 -4.84
C ILE A 75 7.12 2.98 -4.42
N SER A 76 6.79 2.17 -3.46
CA SER A 76 7.67 1.10 -2.98
C SER A 76 6.88 -0.20 -2.99
N ILE A 77 7.43 -1.22 -3.59
CA ILE A 77 6.76 -2.51 -3.75
C ILE A 77 7.61 -3.60 -3.11
N LEU A 78 6.98 -4.42 -2.31
CA LEU A 78 7.58 -5.62 -1.74
C LEU A 78 6.81 -6.81 -2.29
N SER A 79 7.46 -7.62 -3.09
CA SER A 79 6.88 -8.86 -3.59
C SER A 79 7.57 -10.03 -2.91
N TYR A 80 6.81 -10.89 -2.29
CA TYR A 80 7.35 -12.08 -1.63
C TYR A 80 6.58 -13.32 -2.04
N GLU A 81 5.97 -13.24 -3.23
CA GLU A 81 5.20 -14.34 -3.79
C GLU A 81 6.02 -15.62 -3.92
N ASP A 82 7.26 -15.48 -4.34
CA ASP A 82 8.15 -16.64 -4.55
C ASP A 82 8.91 -17.10 -3.30
N ALA A 83 8.66 -16.48 -2.17
CA ALA A 83 9.28 -16.90 -0.92
C ALA A 83 8.65 -18.20 -0.42
N ASP A 84 9.38 -18.93 0.41
CA ASP A 84 8.81 -20.15 0.97
C ASP A 84 7.66 -19.82 1.92
N LYS A 85 6.88 -20.81 2.24
CA LYS A 85 5.67 -20.63 3.03
C LYS A 85 5.95 -19.99 4.40
N ALA A 86 6.99 -20.44 5.06
CA ALA A 86 7.32 -19.91 6.38
C ALA A 86 7.69 -18.42 6.31
N LEU A 87 8.47 -18.05 5.30
CA LEU A 87 8.87 -16.66 5.12
C LEU A 87 7.68 -15.80 4.71
N LYS A 88 6.82 -16.29 3.84
CA LYS A 88 5.58 -15.59 3.47
C LYS A 88 4.74 -15.26 4.69
N GLN A 89 4.54 -16.22 5.58
CA GLN A 89 3.76 -16.00 6.78
C GLN A 89 4.41 -14.98 7.70
N LYS A 90 5.73 -15.05 7.80
CA LYS A 90 6.47 -14.14 8.66
C LYS A 90 6.35 -12.69 8.16
N ILE A 91 6.52 -12.50 6.86
CA ILE A 91 6.41 -11.17 6.26
C ILE A 91 4.99 -10.64 6.39
N SER A 92 3.99 -11.48 6.06
CA SER A 92 2.59 -11.10 6.18
C SER A 92 2.22 -10.72 7.60
N SER A 93 2.70 -11.45 8.58
CA SER A 93 2.45 -11.14 9.98
C SER A 93 3.04 -9.80 10.40
N LYS A 94 4.26 -9.53 9.95
CA LYS A 94 4.90 -8.26 10.28
C LYS A 94 4.18 -7.08 9.65
N LEU A 95 3.77 -7.24 8.39
CA LEU A 95 3.01 -6.20 7.70
C LEU A 95 1.65 -6.00 8.37
N SER A 96 0.97 -7.08 8.73
CA SER A 96 -0.31 -6.99 9.43
C SER A 96 -0.18 -6.23 10.75
N ASN A 97 0.91 -6.47 11.48
CA ASN A 97 1.14 -5.77 12.73
C ASN A 97 1.35 -4.27 12.53
N ILE A 98 2.06 -3.89 11.48
CA ILE A 98 2.26 -2.49 11.15
C ILE A 98 0.93 -1.84 10.80
N LEU A 99 0.11 -2.56 10.06
CA LEU A 99 -1.16 -2.04 9.57
C LEU A 99 -2.27 -2.02 10.62
N LYS A 100 -2.10 -2.68 11.74
CA LYS A 100 -3.09 -2.66 12.81
C LYS A 100 -3.40 -1.25 13.31
N GLU A 101 -2.40 -0.40 13.26
CA GLU A 101 -2.54 0.97 13.74
C GLU A 101 -3.03 1.92 12.64
N ALA A 102 -3.17 1.42 11.43
CA ALA A 102 -3.59 2.24 10.31
C ALA A 102 -5.09 2.12 10.06
N GLU A 103 -5.64 3.10 9.41
CA GLU A 103 -7.07 3.09 9.09
C GLU A 103 -7.30 2.30 7.80
N LEU A 104 -8.22 1.37 7.84
CA LEU A 104 -8.63 0.61 6.65
C LEU A 104 -9.58 1.48 5.85
N LEU A 105 -9.20 1.82 4.64
CA LEU A 105 -9.99 2.68 3.76
C LEU A 105 -10.89 1.90 2.82
N MET A 106 -10.38 0.81 2.29
CA MET A 106 -11.12 0.01 1.32
C MET A 106 -10.67 -1.44 1.39
N GLU A 107 -11.56 -2.33 0.99
CA GLU A 107 -11.23 -3.74 0.90
C GLU A 107 -11.81 -4.26 -0.42
N ALA A 108 -11.01 -4.92 -1.20
CA ALA A 108 -11.44 -5.52 -2.46
C ALA A 108 -11.29 -7.04 -2.36
N LYS A 109 -12.30 -7.76 -2.80
CA LYS A 109 -12.27 -9.22 -2.81
C LYS A 109 -12.49 -9.73 -4.21
N ASP A 110 -11.69 -10.70 -4.61
CA ASP A 110 -11.81 -11.31 -5.92
C ASP A 110 -11.46 -12.79 -5.81
N GLU A 111 -12.46 -13.62 -6.01
CA GLU A 111 -12.28 -15.09 -5.98
C GLU A 111 -11.53 -15.62 -4.75
N GLY A 112 -11.85 -15.08 -3.59
CA GLY A 112 -11.21 -15.53 -2.36
C GLY A 112 -9.96 -14.73 -1.98
N ASP A 113 -9.43 -13.98 -2.89
CA ASP A 113 -8.27 -13.13 -2.60
C ASP A 113 -8.76 -11.79 -2.07
N VAL A 114 -8.05 -11.27 -1.11
CA VAL A 114 -8.42 -10.02 -0.46
C VAL A 114 -7.28 -9.02 -0.58
N MET A 115 -7.60 -7.83 -1.05
CA MET A 115 -6.67 -6.72 -1.04
C MET A 115 -7.23 -5.67 -0.09
N LYS A 116 -6.44 -5.24 0.84
CA LYS A 116 -6.82 -4.21 1.79
C LYS A 116 -6.01 -2.95 1.54
N ILE A 117 -6.67 -1.82 1.65
CA ILE A 117 -6.04 -0.53 1.41
C ILE A 117 -6.16 0.31 2.66
N TYR A 118 -5.03 0.74 3.15
CA TYR A 118 -4.91 1.54 4.36
C TYR A 118 -4.35 2.91 4.02
N GLY A 119 -4.61 3.87 4.85
CA GLY A 119 -4.05 5.21 4.64
C GLY A 119 -4.59 6.17 5.68
N THR A 120 -4.24 7.44 5.53
CA THR A 120 -4.71 8.49 6.41
C THR A 120 -5.64 9.41 5.60
N LEU A 121 -6.88 9.47 5.99
CA LEU A 121 -7.87 10.31 5.31
C LEU A 121 -7.94 11.67 5.98
N ASN A 122 -7.81 12.73 5.18
CA ASN A 122 -8.06 14.09 5.64
C ASN A 122 -9.50 14.41 5.27
N GLU A 123 -10.37 14.42 6.26
CA GLU A 123 -11.79 14.64 6.03
C GLU A 123 -12.13 16.02 5.47
N LYS A 124 -11.29 17.01 5.71
CA LYS A 124 -11.52 18.36 5.22
C LYS A 124 -11.27 18.47 3.72
N THR A 125 -10.28 17.76 3.23
CA THR A 125 -9.91 17.86 1.81
C THR A 125 -10.35 16.66 0.99
N GLY A 126 -10.74 15.56 1.64
CA GLY A 126 -11.07 14.32 0.96
C GLY A 126 -9.85 13.61 0.40
N LYS A 127 -8.67 14.03 0.80
CA LYS A 127 -7.43 13.41 0.31
C LYS A 127 -6.90 12.38 1.29
N VAL A 128 -6.25 11.37 0.74
CA VAL A 128 -5.60 10.33 1.55
C VAL A 128 -4.11 10.42 1.33
N SER A 129 -3.35 10.07 2.33
CA SER A 129 -1.90 10.05 2.26
C SER A 129 -1.34 8.79 2.89
N ASP A 130 -0.10 8.48 2.55
CA ASP A 130 0.60 7.32 3.11
C ASP A 130 -0.21 6.04 2.92
N VAL A 131 -0.53 5.74 1.68
CA VAL A 131 -1.40 4.62 1.33
C VAL A 131 -0.62 3.32 1.21
N ALA A 132 -1.16 2.26 1.81
CA ALA A 132 -0.59 0.92 1.71
C ALA A 132 -1.64 -0.02 1.12
N LEU A 133 -1.24 -0.76 0.09
CA LEU A 133 -2.08 -1.79 -0.50
C LEU A 133 -1.48 -3.13 -0.09
N PHE A 134 -2.26 -3.95 0.58
CA PHE A 134 -1.79 -5.22 1.12
C PHE A 134 -2.61 -6.37 0.58
N ALA A 135 -1.96 -7.24 -0.17
CA ALA A 135 -2.58 -8.43 -0.75
C ALA A 135 -1.78 -9.66 -0.32
N PRO A 136 -2.00 -10.16 0.90
CA PRO A 136 -1.20 -11.27 1.42
C PRO A 136 -1.33 -12.56 0.62
N SER A 137 -2.47 -12.82 0.00
CA SER A 137 -2.64 -14.01 -0.82
C SER A 137 -1.69 -14.00 -2.02
N ASP A 138 -1.45 -12.81 -2.55
CA ASP A 138 -0.55 -12.64 -3.69
C ASP A 138 0.89 -12.39 -3.26
N GLY A 139 1.13 -12.29 -1.98
CA GLY A 139 2.47 -11.97 -1.48
C GLY A 139 2.94 -10.60 -1.94
N THR A 140 2.06 -9.61 -1.88
CA THR A 140 2.37 -8.27 -2.38
C THR A 140 1.98 -7.18 -1.39
N PHE A 141 2.86 -6.22 -1.24
CA PHE A 141 2.62 -5.04 -0.43
C PHE A 141 3.14 -3.83 -1.19
N ILE A 142 2.30 -2.81 -1.34
CA ILE A 142 2.67 -1.59 -2.06
C ILE A 142 2.46 -0.39 -1.16
N TYR A 143 3.46 0.45 -1.05
CA TYR A 143 3.36 1.68 -0.28
C TYR A 143 3.45 2.87 -1.24
N LEU A 144 2.45 3.73 -1.19
CA LEU A 144 2.36 4.91 -2.04
C LEU A 144 2.58 6.15 -1.19
N SER A 145 3.65 6.90 -1.47
CA SER A 145 3.92 8.15 -0.79
C SER A 145 3.23 9.29 -1.52
N GLY A 146 2.78 10.26 -0.79
CA GLY A 146 2.13 11.43 -1.36
C GLY A 146 0.71 11.57 -0.85
N SER A 147 -0.05 12.41 -1.52
CA SER A 147 -1.42 12.70 -1.13
C SER A 147 -2.30 12.63 -2.37
N PHE A 148 -3.39 11.88 -2.29
CA PHE A 148 -4.25 11.61 -3.43
C PHE A 148 -5.70 11.81 -3.08
N SER A 149 -6.56 12.01 -4.08
CA SER A 149 -7.99 12.00 -3.83
C SER A 149 -8.46 10.54 -3.71
N MET A 150 -9.52 10.32 -2.95
CA MET A 150 -10.10 8.99 -2.85
C MET A 150 -10.60 8.50 -4.21
N ASP A 151 -11.08 9.42 -5.05
CA ASP A 151 -11.55 9.06 -6.38
C ASP A 151 -10.42 8.50 -7.24
N ASP A 152 -9.25 9.12 -7.19
CA ASP A 152 -8.10 8.65 -7.95
C ASP A 152 -7.66 7.28 -7.46
N LEU A 153 -7.65 7.09 -6.14
CA LEU A 153 -7.28 5.80 -5.56
C LEU A 153 -8.28 4.71 -5.98
N ALA A 154 -9.56 5.03 -5.98
CA ALA A 154 -10.59 4.08 -6.40
C ALA A 154 -10.41 3.68 -7.86
N LYS A 155 -9.99 4.60 -8.72
CA LYS A 155 -9.74 4.28 -10.12
C LYS A 155 -8.60 3.27 -10.27
N VAL A 156 -7.55 3.42 -9.50
CA VAL A 156 -6.43 2.48 -9.54
C VAL A 156 -6.91 1.07 -9.22
N ILE A 157 -7.77 0.94 -8.23
CA ILE A 157 -8.26 -0.36 -7.78
C ILE A 157 -9.26 -0.95 -8.77
N ASN A 158 -10.16 -0.13 -9.28
CA ASN A 158 -11.21 -0.61 -10.17
C ASN A 158 -10.73 -0.91 -11.60
N GLU A 159 -9.58 -0.40 -11.97
CA GLU A 159 -9.03 -0.62 -13.29
C GLU A 159 -8.30 -1.97 -13.40
N GLN A 160 -8.29 -2.74 -12.36
CA GLN A 160 -7.66 -4.07 -12.41
C GLN A 160 -8.62 -5.16 -12.90
#